data_6aad93604b2a72780edfa5c84b03204c
#
_entry.id   6aad93604b2a72780edfa5c84b03204c
#
_cell.length_a   1.000
_cell.length_b   1.000
_cell.length_c   1.000
_cell.angle_alpha   90.00
_cell.angle_beta   90.00
_cell.angle_gamma   90.00
#
_symmetry.space_group_name_H-M   'P 1'
#
loop_
_entity.id
_entity.type
_entity.pdbx_description
1 polymer ?
#
loop_
_entity_poly.entity_id
_entity_poly.type
_entity_poly.pdbx_seq_one_letter_code
_entity_poly.pdbx_strand_id
1 'polypeptide(L)'
;MDKAKLRQKIGDLAYEVTQNAATERAFTGKYDDFFEKGIYVDVVSGQPLFSSKDKYDSGCGWPAFTRPIAKENLTTKADYSHFMSRTEVKSSQADSHLGHVFSDGPKEAGGLRYCINSAALRFIPADKMTAEGYGEYLDRL
;
A
#
# COMPACT_ATOMS: atom_id res chain seq x y z
N MET A 1 8.69 12.77 13.56
CA MET A 1 9.35 13.54 12.48
C MET A 1 8.54 14.79 12.19
N ASP A 2 9.23 15.91 12.01
CA ASP A 2 8.66 17.18 11.59
C ASP A 2 7.96 17.01 10.23
N LYS A 3 6.78 17.59 10.07
CA LYS A 3 5.99 17.48 8.83
C LYS A 3 6.73 18.03 7.61
N ALA A 4 7.46 19.15 7.77
CA ALA A 4 8.24 19.73 6.67
C ALA A 4 9.37 18.80 6.24
N LYS A 5 10.03 18.16 7.19
CA LYS A 5 11.10 17.19 6.90
C LYS A 5 10.54 15.93 6.24
N LEU A 6 9.37 15.47 6.69
CA LEU A 6 8.71 14.32 6.08
C LEU A 6 8.37 14.62 4.62
N ARG A 7 7.79 15.79 4.34
CA ARG A 7 7.43 16.19 2.98
C ARG A 7 8.67 16.22 2.07
N GLN A 8 9.80 16.73 2.56
CA GLN A 8 11.05 16.73 1.80
C GLN A 8 11.55 15.31 1.51
N LYS A 9 11.41 14.41 2.50
CA LYS A 9 11.91 13.04 2.38
C LYS A 9 11.11 12.22 1.38
N ILE A 10 9.79 12.31 1.40
CA ILE A 10 8.92 11.44 0.60
C ILE A 10 8.30 12.12 -0.61
N GLY A 11 8.36 13.45 -0.69
CA GLY A 11 7.79 14.23 -1.80
C GLY A 11 6.35 14.66 -1.55
N ASP A 12 5.88 15.63 -2.33
CA ASP A 12 4.57 16.25 -2.11
C ASP A 12 3.41 15.27 -2.27
N LEU A 13 3.40 14.48 -3.35
CA LEU A 13 2.29 13.54 -3.60
C LEU A 13 2.20 12.48 -2.49
N ALA A 14 3.33 11.87 -2.13
CA ALA A 14 3.36 10.87 -1.07
C ALA A 14 2.94 11.47 0.26
N TYR A 15 3.34 12.71 0.54
CA TYR A 15 2.94 13.42 1.76
C TYR A 15 1.43 13.64 1.79
N GLU A 16 0.85 14.16 0.70
CA GLU A 16 -0.59 14.41 0.63
C GLU A 16 -1.40 13.11 0.75
N VAL A 17 -0.96 12.04 0.12
CA VAL A 17 -1.63 10.74 0.20
C VAL A 17 -1.58 10.20 1.62
N THR A 18 -0.40 10.12 2.23
CA THR A 18 -0.23 9.44 3.52
C THR A 18 -0.71 10.27 4.71
N GLN A 19 -0.58 11.59 4.65
CA GLN A 19 -0.88 12.47 5.78
C GLN A 19 -2.24 13.16 5.67
N ASN A 20 -2.71 13.43 4.45
CA ASN A 20 -3.97 14.15 4.22
C ASN A 20 -5.02 13.33 3.47
N ALA A 21 -4.79 12.03 3.34
CA ALA A 21 -5.71 11.08 2.72
C ALA A 21 -6.08 11.43 1.27
N ALA A 22 -5.16 12.07 0.55
CA ALA A 22 -5.35 12.33 -0.88
C ALA A 22 -5.26 11.01 -1.64
N THR A 23 -5.80 11.00 -2.87
CA THR A 23 -5.75 9.85 -3.77
C THR A 23 -4.99 10.25 -5.02
N GLU A 24 -3.98 9.46 -5.40
CA GLU A 24 -3.29 9.69 -6.66
C GLU A 24 -4.25 9.44 -7.83
N ARG A 25 -3.97 10.08 -8.97
CA ARG A 25 -4.78 9.89 -10.18
C ARG A 25 -4.64 8.44 -10.65
N ALA A 26 -5.76 7.82 -11.05
CA ALA A 26 -5.78 6.45 -11.54
C ALA A 26 -4.84 6.29 -12.74
N PHE A 27 -4.17 5.15 -12.82
CA PHE A 27 -3.24 4.76 -13.88
C PHE A 27 -1.96 5.61 -13.96
N THR A 28 -1.66 6.43 -12.95
CA THR A 28 -0.46 7.27 -12.94
C THR A 28 0.62 6.78 -11.98
N GLY A 29 0.29 5.88 -11.04
CA GLY A 29 1.23 5.41 -10.05
C GLY A 29 2.26 4.45 -10.64
N LYS A 30 3.50 4.54 -10.16
CA LYS A 30 4.60 3.73 -10.72
C LYS A 30 4.46 2.23 -10.46
N TYR A 31 3.63 1.83 -9.50
CA TYR A 31 3.44 0.40 -9.18
C TYR A 31 2.12 -0.15 -9.72
N ASP A 32 1.33 0.63 -10.44
CA ASP A 32 0.07 0.16 -11.00
C ASP A 32 0.29 -1.02 -11.97
N ASP A 33 1.15 -0.84 -12.95
CA ASP A 33 1.52 -1.89 -13.92
C ASP A 33 2.95 -2.36 -13.64
N PHE A 34 3.15 -2.96 -12.45
CA PHE A 34 4.47 -3.36 -11.96
C PHE A 34 4.33 -4.67 -11.19
N PHE A 35 5.03 -5.71 -11.64
CA PHE A 35 4.87 -7.06 -11.09
C PHE A 35 6.21 -7.73 -10.75
N GLU A 36 7.24 -6.96 -10.45
CA GLU A 36 8.51 -7.53 -10.01
C GLU A 36 8.38 -8.18 -8.63
N LYS A 37 9.24 -9.15 -8.37
CA LYS A 37 9.22 -9.92 -7.14
C LYS A 37 9.84 -9.14 -5.98
N GLY A 38 9.12 -9.00 -4.88
CA GLY A 38 9.57 -8.26 -3.73
C GLY A 38 8.41 -7.92 -2.79
N ILE A 39 8.66 -6.94 -1.90
CA ILE A 39 7.62 -6.48 -0.97
C ILE A 39 7.40 -4.98 -1.12
N TYR A 40 6.23 -4.53 -0.66
CA TYR A 40 5.86 -3.11 -0.62
C TYR A 40 5.78 -2.68 0.84
N VAL A 41 6.49 -1.61 1.17
CA VAL A 41 6.55 -1.08 2.54
C VAL A 41 5.95 0.32 2.57
N ASP A 42 5.55 0.77 3.77
CA ASP A 42 5.06 2.13 3.99
C ASP A 42 6.19 3.11 3.66
N VAL A 43 5.92 4.06 2.78
CA VAL A 43 6.92 5.06 2.37
C VAL A 43 7.37 5.93 3.55
N VAL A 44 6.54 6.07 4.57
CA VAL A 44 6.84 6.88 5.77
C VAL A 44 7.70 6.11 6.78
N SER A 45 7.29 4.90 7.14
CA SER A 45 7.89 4.15 8.25
C SER A 45 8.76 2.97 7.81
N GLY A 46 8.60 2.51 6.58
CA GLY A 46 9.27 1.28 6.14
C GLY A 46 8.58 0.00 6.61
N GLN A 47 7.41 0.09 7.22
CA GLN A 47 6.69 -1.09 7.68
C GLN A 47 6.26 -1.97 6.51
N PRO A 48 6.54 -3.30 6.52
CA PRO A 48 6.09 -4.20 5.47
C PRO A 48 4.57 -4.26 5.41
N LEU A 49 4.00 -4.14 4.21
CA LEU A 49 2.55 -4.07 4.02
C LEU A 49 2.02 -5.17 3.10
N PHE A 50 2.64 -5.33 1.91
CA PHE A 50 2.15 -6.28 0.91
C PHE A 50 3.30 -7.00 0.23
N SER A 51 3.01 -8.23 -0.23
CA SER A 51 3.94 -9.04 -1.02
C SER A 51 3.52 -9.03 -2.49
N SER A 52 4.50 -9.09 -3.39
CA SER A 52 4.26 -9.25 -4.82
C SER A 52 3.46 -10.51 -5.15
N LYS A 53 3.53 -11.53 -4.30
CA LYS A 53 2.74 -12.76 -4.43
C LYS A 53 1.24 -12.48 -4.45
N ASP A 54 0.80 -11.48 -3.70
CA ASP A 54 -0.61 -11.15 -3.52
C ASP A 54 -1.08 -9.99 -4.41
N LYS A 55 -0.20 -9.47 -5.26
CA LYS A 55 -0.54 -8.40 -6.20
C LYS A 55 -1.14 -8.99 -7.48
N TYR A 56 -2.18 -8.35 -8.00
CA TYR A 56 -2.81 -8.78 -9.24
C TYR A 56 -3.31 -7.57 -10.03
N ASP A 57 -3.58 -7.79 -11.33
CA ASP A 57 -4.12 -6.76 -12.20
C ASP A 57 -5.64 -6.75 -12.11
N SER A 58 -6.19 -5.82 -11.33
CA SER A 58 -7.64 -5.66 -11.18
C SER A 58 -8.25 -4.70 -12.20
N GLY A 59 -7.41 -3.93 -12.90
CA GLY A 59 -7.87 -2.90 -13.83
C GLY A 59 -8.41 -1.64 -13.15
N CYS A 60 -8.26 -1.50 -11.84
CA CYS A 60 -8.83 -0.36 -11.11
C CYS A 60 -8.03 0.94 -11.24
N GLY A 61 -6.80 0.88 -11.75
CA GLY A 61 -5.96 2.06 -11.92
C GLY A 61 -4.99 2.32 -10.78
N TRP A 62 -4.99 1.46 -9.77
CA TRP A 62 -4.08 1.49 -8.62
C TRP A 62 -3.58 0.09 -8.33
N PRO A 63 -2.40 -0.06 -7.69
CA PRO A 63 -1.95 -1.38 -7.25
C PRO A 63 -3.03 -2.09 -6.43
N ALA A 64 -3.30 -3.34 -6.76
CA ALA A 64 -4.32 -4.14 -6.08
C ALA A 64 -3.71 -5.40 -5.50
N PHE A 65 -4.09 -5.72 -4.26
CA PHE A 65 -3.59 -6.88 -3.53
C PHE A 65 -4.77 -7.65 -2.92
N THR A 66 -4.61 -8.96 -2.82
CA THR A 66 -5.66 -9.82 -2.25
C THR A 66 -5.63 -9.87 -0.73
N ARG A 67 -4.45 -9.61 -0.13
CA ARG A 67 -4.26 -9.63 1.32
C ARG A 67 -3.01 -8.86 1.73
N PRO A 68 -2.91 -8.41 2.99
CA PRO A 68 -1.67 -7.85 3.50
C PRO A 68 -0.65 -8.95 3.81
N ILE A 69 0.61 -8.55 3.97
CA ILE A 69 1.67 -9.48 4.38
C ILE A 69 1.44 -9.98 5.81
N ALA A 70 0.80 -9.15 6.65
CA ALA A 70 0.35 -9.52 8.00
C ALA A 70 -0.83 -8.61 8.35
N LYS A 71 -1.92 -9.18 8.87
CA LYS A 71 -3.13 -8.40 9.19
C LYS A 71 -2.87 -7.29 10.19
N GLU A 72 -2.02 -7.55 11.17
CA GLU A 72 -1.69 -6.59 12.23
C GLU A 72 -0.92 -5.37 11.73
N ASN A 73 -0.41 -5.42 10.50
CA ASN A 73 0.31 -4.28 9.90
C ASN A 73 -0.62 -3.23 9.30
N LEU A 74 -1.91 -3.54 9.23
CA LEU A 74 -2.91 -2.60 8.71
C LEU A 74 -3.98 -2.33 9.76
N THR A 75 -4.58 -1.13 9.69
CA THR A 75 -5.82 -0.80 10.38
C THR A 75 -6.85 -0.39 9.35
N THR A 76 -8.13 -0.58 9.67
CA THR A 76 -9.22 -0.21 8.79
C THR A 76 -10.18 0.72 9.52
N LYS A 77 -10.81 1.61 8.75
CA LYS A 77 -11.71 2.62 9.29
C LYS A 77 -12.81 2.91 8.28
N ALA A 78 -14.04 3.09 8.75
CA ALA A 78 -15.14 3.50 7.89
C ALA A 78 -14.85 4.89 7.29
N ASP A 79 -15.08 5.03 6.00
CA ASP A 79 -14.86 6.29 5.28
C ASP A 79 -16.10 6.62 4.48
N TYR A 80 -16.79 7.69 4.89
CA TYR A 80 -18.03 8.15 4.26
C TYR A 80 -17.82 9.38 3.39
N SER A 81 -16.56 9.74 3.07
CA SER A 81 -16.27 10.88 2.22
C SER A 81 -16.81 10.67 0.81
N HIS A 82 -17.00 11.76 0.06
CA HIS A 82 -17.51 11.76 -1.32
C HIS A 82 -18.88 11.06 -1.46
N PHE A 83 -19.70 11.07 -0.39
CA PHE A 83 -21.01 10.42 -0.36
C PHE A 83 -20.96 8.92 -0.64
N MET A 84 -19.80 8.28 -0.36
CA MET A 84 -19.61 6.85 -0.54
C MET A 84 -19.42 6.18 0.82
N SER A 85 -19.78 4.89 0.89
CA SER A 85 -19.48 4.07 2.06
C SER A 85 -18.33 3.14 1.68
N ARG A 86 -17.14 3.42 2.21
CA ARG A 86 -15.92 2.66 1.91
C ARG A 86 -15.18 2.31 3.20
N THR A 87 -14.22 1.42 3.10
CA THR A 87 -13.33 1.07 4.21
C THR A 87 -11.92 1.54 3.89
N GLU A 88 -11.46 2.53 4.64
CA GLU A 88 -10.11 3.07 4.51
C GLU A 88 -9.09 2.10 5.10
N VAL A 89 -7.93 1.99 4.44
CA VAL A 89 -6.80 1.16 4.90
C VAL A 89 -5.64 2.08 5.26
N LYS A 90 -5.12 1.91 6.47
CA LYS A 90 -3.98 2.68 6.99
C LYS A 90 -2.92 1.73 7.53
N SER A 91 -1.65 2.16 7.55
CA SER A 91 -0.59 1.40 8.19
C SER A 91 -0.71 1.50 9.71
N SER A 92 -0.41 0.40 10.42
CA SER A 92 -0.60 0.37 11.87
C SER A 92 0.46 1.15 12.66
N GLN A 93 1.68 1.28 12.12
CA GLN A 93 2.77 1.98 12.82
C GLN A 93 2.75 3.49 12.62
N ALA A 94 2.65 3.96 11.38
CA ALA A 94 2.72 5.38 11.08
C ALA A 94 1.36 6.02 10.82
N ASP A 95 0.29 5.22 10.84
CA ASP A 95 -1.07 5.69 10.56
C ASP A 95 -1.18 6.38 9.19
N SER A 96 -0.37 5.92 8.23
CA SER A 96 -0.39 6.45 6.86
C SER A 96 -1.64 6.00 6.15
N HIS A 97 -2.34 6.95 5.48
CA HIS A 97 -3.42 6.58 4.57
C HIS A 97 -2.82 5.85 3.36
N LEU A 98 -3.30 4.65 3.08
CA LEU A 98 -2.81 3.82 1.97
C LEU A 98 -3.81 3.76 0.83
N GLY A 99 -5.07 3.59 1.12
CA GLY A 99 -6.13 3.40 0.15
C GLY A 99 -7.39 2.86 0.79
N HIS A 100 -8.05 1.96 0.08
CA HIS A 100 -9.31 1.36 0.54
C HIS A 100 -9.34 -0.14 0.24
N VAL A 101 -10.16 -0.88 1.00
CA VAL A 101 -10.39 -2.29 0.75
C VAL A 101 -11.84 -2.50 0.34
N PHE A 102 -12.06 -3.32 -0.69
CA PHE A 102 -13.37 -3.63 -1.25
C PHE A 102 -13.62 -5.14 -1.20
N SER A 103 -14.89 -5.54 -1.26
CA SER A 103 -15.30 -6.95 -1.19
C SER A 103 -15.49 -7.59 -2.57
N ASP A 104 -15.02 -6.98 -3.63
CA ASP A 104 -15.14 -7.44 -5.02
C ASP A 104 -13.84 -8.03 -5.55
N GLY A 105 -13.00 -8.57 -4.68
CA GLY A 105 -11.76 -9.24 -5.06
C GLY A 105 -11.97 -10.71 -5.47
N PRO A 106 -10.88 -11.39 -5.87
CA PRO A 106 -10.96 -12.80 -6.29
C PRO A 106 -11.46 -13.69 -5.16
N LYS A 107 -12.53 -14.43 -5.41
CA LYS A 107 -13.15 -15.30 -4.39
C LYS A 107 -12.19 -16.38 -3.90
N GLU A 108 -11.41 -16.96 -4.79
CA GLU A 108 -10.43 -18.00 -4.48
C GLU A 108 -9.30 -17.50 -3.57
N ALA A 109 -9.10 -16.18 -3.50
CA ALA A 109 -8.07 -15.56 -2.65
C ALA A 109 -8.66 -14.85 -1.43
N GLY A 110 -9.94 -15.06 -1.13
CA GLY A 110 -10.58 -14.50 0.06
C GLY A 110 -11.61 -13.41 -0.23
N GLY A 111 -11.76 -12.99 -1.48
CA GLY A 111 -12.81 -12.06 -1.89
C GLY A 111 -12.53 -10.58 -1.65
N LEU A 112 -11.34 -10.20 -1.17
CA LEU A 112 -10.99 -8.81 -0.89
C LEU A 112 -10.09 -8.22 -1.97
N ARG A 113 -10.25 -6.92 -2.21
CA ARG A 113 -9.40 -6.14 -3.09
C ARG A 113 -8.89 -4.92 -2.32
N TYR A 114 -7.60 -4.95 -1.96
CA TYR A 114 -6.91 -3.82 -1.37
C TYR A 114 -6.39 -2.94 -2.49
N CYS A 115 -7.01 -1.78 -2.66
CA CYS A 115 -6.68 -0.83 -3.72
C CYS A 115 -5.83 0.29 -3.10
N ILE A 116 -4.54 0.32 -3.41
CA ILE A 116 -3.55 1.08 -2.66
C ILE A 116 -2.85 2.10 -3.56
N ASN A 117 -2.63 3.30 -3.04
CA ASN A 117 -1.90 4.35 -3.77
C ASN A 117 -0.41 3.98 -3.89
N SER A 118 0.13 4.00 -5.11
CA SER A 118 1.58 3.79 -5.32
C SER A 118 2.40 4.78 -4.50
N ALA A 119 1.94 6.02 -4.38
CA ALA A 119 2.66 7.08 -3.68
C ALA A 119 2.82 6.80 -2.18
N ALA A 120 2.00 5.91 -1.60
CA ALA A 120 2.10 5.50 -0.20
C ALA A 120 3.11 4.37 0.01
N LEU A 121 3.64 3.79 -1.06
CA LEU A 121 4.45 2.58 -1.02
C LEU A 121 5.87 2.83 -1.50
N ARG A 122 6.80 2.03 -0.95
CA ARG A 122 8.15 1.88 -1.47
C ARG A 122 8.39 0.40 -1.75
N PHE A 123 8.84 0.08 -2.96
CA PHE A 123 9.10 -1.31 -3.35
C PHE A 123 10.52 -1.73 -2.97
N ILE A 124 10.64 -2.92 -2.38
CA ILE A 124 11.93 -3.53 -2.04
C ILE A 124 12.08 -4.77 -2.91
N PRO A 125 12.98 -4.77 -3.91
CA PRO A 125 13.21 -5.95 -4.74
C PRO A 125 13.69 -7.14 -3.91
N ALA A 126 13.31 -8.34 -4.35
CA ALA A 126 13.67 -9.58 -3.62
C ALA A 126 15.17 -9.68 -3.33
N ASP A 127 16.01 -9.30 -4.30
CA ASP A 127 17.47 -9.39 -4.16
C ASP A 127 18.07 -8.34 -3.22
N LYS A 128 17.30 -7.36 -2.79
CA LYS A 128 17.73 -6.33 -1.85
C LYS A 128 17.10 -6.45 -0.46
N MET A 129 16.17 -7.38 -0.28
CA MET A 129 15.42 -7.49 0.97
C MET A 129 16.32 -7.78 2.17
N THR A 130 17.24 -8.70 2.03
CA THR A 130 18.18 -9.03 3.13
C THR A 130 19.03 -7.83 3.51
N ALA A 131 19.59 -7.13 2.53
CA ALA A 131 20.45 -5.96 2.77
C ALA A 131 19.69 -4.81 3.44
N GLU A 132 18.39 -4.67 3.16
CA GLU A 132 17.59 -3.60 3.73
C GLU A 132 16.84 -4.00 5.01
N GLY A 133 17.09 -5.20 5.54
CA GLY A 133 16.50 -5.64 6.81
C GLY A 133 15.19 -6.38 6.69
N TYR A 134 14.79 -6.79 5.50
CA TYR A 134 13.52 -7.47 5.23
C TYR A 134 13.68 -8.95 4.85
N GLY A 135 14.84 -9.54 5.12
CA GLY A 135 15.14 -10.93 4.72
C GLY A 135 14.14 -11.94 5.25
N GLU A 136 13.56 -11.69 6.42
CA GLU A 136 12.57 -12.60 7.02
C GLU A 136 11.29 -12.75 6.18
N TYR A 137 11.06 -11.87 5.23
CA TYR A 137 9.87 -11.92 4.37
C TYR A 137 10.11 -12.59 3.02
N LEU A 138 11.32 -13.10 2.77
CA LEU A 138 11.64 -13.76 1.50
C LEU A 138 10.76 -14.99 1.24
N ASP A 139 10.32 -15.67 2.27
CA ASP A 139 9.43 -16.82 2.15
C ASP A 139 7.97 -16.45 1.88
N ARG A 140 7.67 -15.14 1.86
CA ARG A 140 6.33 -14.64 1.56
C ARG A 140 6.13 -14.25 0.09
N LEU A 141 7.15 -14.43 -0.74
CA LEU A 141 7.09 -14.03 -2.16
C LEU A 141 6.51 -15.11 -3.07
#